data_43c090d987476cb843feaf0c30fb78a5
#
_entry.id   43c090d987476cb843feaf0c30fb78a5
#
_cell.length_a   1.000
_cell.length_b   1.000
_cell.length_c   1.000
_cell.angle_alpha   90.00
_cell.angle_beta   90.00
_cell.angle_gamma   90.00
#
_symmetry.space_group_name_H-M   'P 1'
#
loop_
_entity.id
_entity.type
_entity.pdbx_description
1 polymer ?
#
loop_
_entity_poly.entity_id
_entity_poly.type
_entity_poly.pdbx_seq_one_letter_code
_entity_poly.pdbx_strand_id
1 'polypeptide(L)'
;MSDGFDFPVGPRGDGVNVWDTYKVDTVQVDPAYQKIYGFWHTGEDWNGRGGGDTDLGAPVYAVCHGRVAEFGYYTPSWGHIVLLEHALPEGTRVWSQYAHLDQITLQELGQKVVRGQQIGTIGKGEKTAEHPQGRWLAHLHFEIRRSQLPCDTWTPLVYNRGQVLANYYSPTPFINEHRPHDIARWAGIDRRLQVIVDSQRTDRQAGTFRKAQVDHWYNTPYGYQGSMLWTYASAETEANWAEWRPALPTAGQWEVSVYIPEQSATTAQARYTVVHADGRAEVVVNQRAYHNEWRQLGVYPFTPGQGYLRLSDVTGEKRRGLMVGFDAVRWMKVD
;
A
#
# COMPACT_ATOMS: atom_id res chain seq x y z
N MET A 1 -11.43 -13.32 13.74
CA MET A 1 -11.20 -11.87 13.82
C MET A 1 -9.78 -11.64 13.35
N SER A 2 -9.54 -10.60 12.56
CA SER A 2 -8.23 -10.24 12.04
C SER A 2 -7.29 -9.84 13.19
N ASP A 3 -6.03 -10.28 13.11
CA ASP A 3 -4.91 -9.86 13.95
C ASP A 3 -3.94 -8.96 13.15
N GLY A 4 -4.36 -8.52 11.99
CA GLY A 4 -3.59 -7.74 11.04
C GLY A 4 -3.37 -8.45 9.72
N PHE A 5 -2.86 -7.69 8.75
CA PHE A 5 -2.56 -8.15 7.40
C PHE A 5 -1.06 -8.21 7.15
N ASP A 6 -0.64 -9.16 6.33
CA ASP A 6 0.74 -9.30 5.88
C ASP A 6 0.78 -9.48 4.35
N PHE A 7 1.94 -9.35 3.72
CA PHE A 7 2.05 -9.50 2.27
C PHE A 7 1.79 -10.94 1.82
N PRO A 8 1.22 -11.15 0.60
CA PRO A 8 0.84 -12.47 0.11
C PRO A 8 2.03 -13.32 -0.34
N VAL A 9 3.19 -12.70 -0.56
CA VAL A 9 4.42 -13.33 -1.07
C VAL A 9 5.63 -12.92 -0.26
N GLY A 10 6.78 -13.50 -0.52
CA GLY A 10 8.06 -13.15 0.07
C GLY A 10 8.43 -13.95 1.29
N PRO A 11 9.65 -13.77 1.79
CA PRO A 11 10.16 -14.48 2.94
C PRO A 11 9.40 -14.11 4.22
N ARG A 12 9.37 -15.05 5.17
CA ARG A 12 8.70 -14.92 6.47
C ARG A 12 9.73 -14.84 7.58
N GLY A 13 9.45 -14.01 8.58
CA GLY A 13 10.28 -13.85 9.77
C GLY A 13 10.59 -12.40 10.11
N ASP A 14 11.13 -12.18 11.31
CA ASP A 14 11.50 -10.87 11.79
C ASP A 14 12.69 -10.30 10.97
N GLY A 15 12.58 -9.03 10.62
CA GLY A 15 13.64 -8.31 9.89
C GLY A 15 13.73 -8.61 8.39
N VAL A 16 12.82 -9.41 7.83
CA VAL A 16 12.78 -9.71 6.40
C VAL A 16 11.83 -8.76 5.69
N ASN A 17 12.32 -8.13 4.62
CA ASN A 17 11.53 -7.22 3.81
C ASN A 17 11.10 -7.91 2.51
N VAL A 18 9.80 -7.96 2.23
CA VAL A 18 9.26 -8.50 0.98
C VAL A 18 9.86 -7.79 -0.24
N TRP A 19 10.12 -6.50 -0.14
CA TRP A 19 10.67 -5.68 -1.20
C TRP A 19 12.11 -6.02 -1.62
N ASP A 20 12.81 -6.84 -0.84
CA ASP A 20 14.14 -7.35 -1.24
C ASP A 20 14.04 -8.44 -2.31
N THR A 21 12.90 -9.15 -2.36
CA THR A 21 12.68 -10.31 -3.24
C THR A 21 11.58 -10.12 -4.26
N TYR A 22 10.60 -9.27 -3.98
CA TYR A 22 9.44 -8.99 -4.83
C TYR A 22 9.30 -7.50 -5.16
N LYS A 23 8.51 -7.22 -6.17
CA LYS A 23 8.07 -5.88 -6.60
C LYS A 23 6.64 -5.95 -7.09
N VAL A 24 5.94 -4.83 -7.10
CA VAL A 24 4.67 -4.65 -7.79
C VAL A 24 4.94 -4.03 -9.15
N ASP A 25 4.63 -4.74 -10.22
CA ASP A 25 4.81 -4.24 -11.60
C ASP A 25 3.57 -3.50 -12.10
N THR A 26 2.38 -3.91 -11.67
CA THR A 26 1.12 -3.28 -12.01
C THR A 26 0.33 -2.98 -10.75
N VAL A 27 -0.08 -1.74 -10.57
CA VAL A 27 -0.89 -1.31 -9.41
C VAL A 27 -2.39 -1.25 -9.76
N GLN A 28 -3.22 -1.12 -8.72
CA GLN A 28 -4.65 -0.89 -8.91
C GLN A 28 -4.90 0.41 -9.70
N VAL A 29 -5.82 0.37 -10.65
CA VAL A 29 -6.19 1.49 -11.56
C VAL A 29 -5.00 2.11 -12.28
N ASP A 30 -4.03 1.28 -12.67
CA ASP A 30 -2.82 1.69 -13.38
C ASP A 30 -3.16 2.31 -14.75
N PRO A 31 -2.75 3.55 -15.03
CA PRO A 31 -3.00 4.20 -16.31
C PRO A 31 -2.24 3.57 -17.49
N ALA A 32 -1.04 3.01 -17.25
CA ALA A 32 -0.27 2.33 -18.29
C ALA A 32 -0.95 1.02 -18.69
N TYR A 33 -1.43 0.26 -17.72
CA TYR A 33 -2.22 -0.95 -17.93
C TYR A 33 -3.50 -0.64 -18.72
N GLN A 34 -4.24 0.40 -18.32
CA GLN A 34 -5.46 0.83 -19.01
C GLN A 34 -5.18 1.23 -20.47
N LYS A 35 -4.07 1.92 -20.74
CA LYS A 35 -3.68 2.33 -22.09
C LYS A 35 -3.36 1.12 -23.00
N ILE A 36 -2.79 0.05 -22.43
CA ILE A 36 -2.41 -1.17 -23.18
C ILE A 36 -3.62 -2.07 -23.41
N TYR A 37 -4.42 -2.32 -22.37
CA TYR A 37 -5.46 -3.34 -22.40
C TYR A 37 -6.89 -2.80 -22.54
N GLY A 38 -7.09 -1.48 -22.42
CA GLY A 38 -8.40 -0.83 -22.54
C GLY A 38 -9.29 -0.89 -21.30
N PHE A 39 -8.81 -1.48 -20.20
CA PHE A 39 -9.54 -1.61 -18.93
C PHE A 39 -8.62 -1.39 -17.73
N TRP A 40 -9.23 -1.11 -16.57
CA TRP A 40 -8.51 -0.79 -15.33
C TRP A 40 -8.15 -2.04 -14.55
N HIS A 41 -6.94 -2.09 -14.01
CA HIS A 41 -6.47 -3.16 -13.15
C HIS A 41 -7.18 -3.12 -11.79
N THR A 42 -7.61 -4.26 -11.27
CA THR A 42 -8.39 -4.36 -10.03
C THR A 42 -7.56 -4.48 -8.77
N GLY A 43 -6.32 -4.97 -8.90
CA GLY A 43 -5.43 -5.26 -7.80
C GLY A 43 -3.98 -4.86 -8.04
N GLU A 44 -3.06 -5.71 -7.63
CA GLU A 44 -1.62 -5.58 -7.83
C GLU A 44 -1.05 -6.86 -8.42
N ASP A 45 -0.13 -6.73 -9.39
CA ASP A 45 0.66 -7.85 -9.92
C ASP A 45 2.02 -7.88 -9.24
N TRP A 46 2.22 -8.90 -8.41
CA TRP A 46 3.43 -9.15 -7.64
C TRP A 46 4.38 -10.07 -8.40
N ASN A 47 5.58 -9.60 -8.65
CA ASN A 47 6.62 -10.31 -9.41
C ASN A 47 7.90 -10.46 -8.61
N GLY A 48 8.59 -11.58 -8.77
CA GLY A 48 9.93 -11.77 -8.27
C GLY A 48 10.93 -10.78 -8.91
N ARG A 49 11.83 -10.21 -8.12
CA ARG A 49 12.82 -9.24 -8.64
C ARG A 49 13.78 -9.84 -9.67
N GLY A 50 13.88 -11.18 -9.76
CA GLY A 50 14.63 -11.84 -10.82
C GLY A 50 14.04 -11.69 -12.22
N GLY A 51 12.75 -11.31 -12.31
CA GLY A 51 12.01 -11.15 -13.55
C GLY A 51 11.69 -12.48 -14.26
N GLY A 52 10.92 -12.40 -15.35
CA GLY A 52 10.47 -13.58 -16.09
C GLY A 52 9.67 -14.54 -15.21
N ASP A 53 10.04 -15.81 -15.25
CA ASP A 53 9.38 -16.89 -14.48
C ASP A 53 10.17 -17.29 -13.21
N THR A 54 10.99 -16.41 -12.66
CA THR A 54 11.86 -16.73 -11.51
C THR A 54 11.11 -17.02 -10.22
N ASP A 55 9.87 -16.61 -10.11
CA ASP A 55 8.96 -16.85 -9.00
C ASP A 55 7.90 -17.92 -9.26
N LEU A 56 7.97 -18.61 -10.43
CA LEU A 56 7.09 -19.74 -10.72
C LEU A 56 7.21 -20.82 -9.63
N GLY A 57 6.07 -21.22 -9.07
CA GLY A 57 6.01 -22.20 -7.99
C GLY A 57 6.35 -21.64 -6.59
N ALA A 58 6.71 -20.37 -6.49
CA ALA A 58 6.96 -19.75 -5.20
C ALA A 58 5.69 -19.73 -4.32
N PRO A 59 5.83 -19.84 -2.99
CA PRO A 59 4.69 -19.97 -2.10
C PRO A 59 3.87 -18.67 -2.03
N VAL A 60 2.54 -18.82 -2.00
CA VAL A 60 1.55 -17.76 -1.77
C VAL A 60 0.88 -18.00 -0.43
N TYR A 61 0.73 -16.95 0.34
CA TYR A 61 0.27 -17.01 1.73
C TYR A 61 -1.01 -16.21 1.97
N ALA A 62 -1.85 -16.71 2.88
CA ALA A 62 -2.99 -15.95 3.39
C ALA A 62 -2.51 -14.67 4.08
N VAL A 63 -2.98 -13.52 3.61
CA VAL A 63 -2.58 -12.20 4.15
C VAL A 63 -3.09 -11.96 5.56
N CYS A 64 -4.14 -12.64 6.00
CA CYS A 64 -4.79 -12.46 7.30
C CYS A 64 -5.50 -13.75 7.72
N HIS A 65 -5.84 -13.87 9.02
CA HIS A 65 -6.79 -14.88 9.49
C HIS A 65 -8.12 -14.74 8.76
N GLY A 66 -8.69 -15.86 8.34
CA GLY A 66 -9.93 -15.82 7.57
C GLY A 66 -10.52 -17.19 7.34
N ARG A 67 -11.39 -17.26 6.36
CA ARG A 67 -11.98 -18.50 5.87
C ARG A 67 -12.06 -18.50 4.34
N VAL A 68 -11.99 -19.66 3.75
CA VAL A 68 -12.13 -19.86 2.31
C VAL A 68 -13.57 -19.51 1.91
N ALA A 69 -13.74 -18.47 1.10
CA ALA A 69 -15.03 -18.07 0.56
C ALA A 69 -15.30 -18.74 -0.79
N GLU A 70 -14.28 -18.85 -1.63
CA GLU A 70 -14.36 -19.46 -2.95
C GLU A 70 -12.96 -19.90 -3.40
N PHE A 71 -12.87 -20.97 -4.21
CA PHE A 71 -11.64 -21.33 -4.91
C PHE A 71 -11.95 -22.24 -6.11
N GLY A 72 -11.09 -22.26 -7.11
CA GLY A 72 -11.27 -23.10 -8.28
C GLY A 72 -10.36 -22.72 -9.43
N TYR A 73 -10.65 -23.30 -10.60
CA TYR A 73 -9.99 -22.98 -11.88
C TYR A 73 -10.96 -22.19 -12.75
N TYR A 74 -10.60 -21.02 -13.17
CA TYR A 74 -11.44 -20.07 -13.88
C TYR A 74 -10.85 -19.67 -15.22
N THR A 75 -11.71 -19.51 -16.21
CA THR A 75 -11.38 -19.11 -17.59
C THR A 75 -12.27 -17.92 -18.02
N PRO A 76 -11.83 -17.10 -18.97
CA PRO A 76 -10.50 -17.08 -19.60
C PRO A 76 -9.45 -16.42 -18.70
N SER A 77 -8.19 -16.72 -18.92
CA SER A 77 -7.00 -16.02 -18.39
C SER A 77 -6.64 -16.23 -16.91
N TRP A 78 -7.62 -16.52 -16.04
CA TRP A 78 -7.42 -16.52 -14.59
C TRP A 78 -6.56 -17.69 -14.06
N GLY A 79 -6.82 -18.94 -14.51
CA GLY A 79 -6.24 -20.12 -13.91
C GLY A 79 -6.83 -20.41 -12.53
N HIS A 80 -6.03 -20.91 -11.60
CA HIS A 80 -6.49 -21.13 -10.24
C HIS A 80 -6.61 -19.83 -9.47
N ILE A 81 -7.71 -19.70 -8.73
CA ILE A 81 -8.02 -18.56 -7.84
C ILE A 81 -8.39 -19.10 -6.46
N VAL A 82 -8.00 -18.34 -5.44
CA VAL A 82 -8.48 -18.46 -4.05
C VAL A 82 -9.06 -17.12 -3.63
N LEU A 83 -10.25 -17.13 -3.02
CA LEU A 83 -10.89 -15.99 -2.36
C LEU A 83 -11.05 -16.30 -0.87
N LEU A 84 -10.46 -15.47 -0.02
CA LEU A 84 -10.58 -15.56 1.43
C LEU A 84 -11.44 -14.43 1.98
N GLU A 85 -12.33 -14.74 2.92
CA GLU A 85 -13.07 -13.75 3.71
C GLU A 85 -12.34 -13.47 5.02
N HIS A 86 -12.24 -12.19 5.37
CA HIS A 86 -11.63 -11.70 6.61
C HIS A 86 -12.64 -10.83 7.38
N ALA A 87 -12.61 -10.90 8.70
CA ALA A 87 -13.37 -10.00 9.57
C ALA A 87 -12.42 -9.05 10.28
N LEU A 88 -12.52 -7.75 9.99
CA LEU A 88 -11.76 -6.71 10.67
C LEU A 88 -12.24 -6.55 12.12
N PRO A 89 -11.43 -5.98 13.02
CA PRO A 89 -11.78 -5.83 14.44
C PRO A 89 -13.11 -5.11 14.69
N GLU A 90 -13.45 -4.12 13.85
CA GLU A 90 -14.69 -3.36 13.91
C GLU A 90 -15.90 -4.09 13.31
N GLY A 91 -15.72 -5.34 12.86
CA GLY A 91 -16.79 -6.15 12.28
C GLY A 91 -16.98 -6.02 10.77
N THR A 92 -16.30 -5.07 10.12
CA THR A 92 -16.29 -4.96 8.65
C THR A 92 -15.70 -6.22 8.04
N ARG A 93 -16.27 -6.68 6.93
CA ARG A 93 -15.72 -7.79 6.15
C ARG A 93 -15.02 -7.28 4.92
N VAL A 94 -13.88 -7.91 4.60
CA VAL A 94 -13.12 -7.71 3.37
C VAL A 94 -12.69 -9.05 2.82
N TRP A 95 -12.40 -9.11 1.52
CA TRP A 95 -11.98 -10.35 0.87
C TRP A 95 -10.64 -10.13 0.19
N SER A 96 -9.75 -11.10 0.31
CA SER A 96 -8.50 -11.14 -0.45
C SER A 96 -8.58 -12.20 -1.55
N GLN A 97 -8.23 -11.82 -2.79
CA GLN A 97 -8.16 -12.74 -3.91
C GLN A 97 -6.73 -12.94 -4.36
N TYR A 98 -6.41 -14.18 -4.67
CA TYR A 98 -5.13 -14.65 -5.16
C TYR A 98 -5.36 -15.40 -6.46
N ALA A 99 -4.88 -14.85 -7.58
CA ALA A 99 -5.11 -15.43 -8.89
C ALA A 99 -3.81 -15.78 -9.61
N HIS A 100 -3.95 -16.47 -10.74
CA HIS A 100 -2.88 -17.04 -11.54
C HIS A 100 -2.05 -18.11 -10.81
N LEU A 101 -2.63 -18.75 -9.78
CA LEU A 101 -1.94 -19.80 -9.04
C LEU A 101 -1.69 -21.03 -9.89
N ASP A 102 -0.55 -21.72 -9.64
CA ASP A 102 -0.26 -23.04 -10.22
C ASP A 102 -0.96 -24.14 -9.42
N GLN A 103 -0.89 -24.07 -8.10
CA GLN A 103 -1.51 -25.03 -7.20
C GLN A 103 -2.27 -24.32 -6.08
N ILE A 104 -3.33 -24.96 -5.59
CA ILE A 104 -4.09 -24.59 -4.39
C ILE A 104 -3.87 -25.68 -3.35
N THR A 105 -3.56 -25.29 -2.10
CA THR A 105 -3.37 -26.23 -0.98
C THR A 105 -4.59 -26.37 -0.10
N LEU A 106 -5.63 -25.56 -0.34
CA LEU A 106 -6.91 -25.58 0.39
C LEU A 106 -7.81 -26.71 -0.14
N GLN A 107 -8.69 -27.25 0.73
CA GLN A 107 -9.45 -28.45 0.43
C GLN A 107 -10.97 -28.23 0.40
N GLU A 108 -11.49 -27.25 1.18
CA GLU A 108 -12.94 -27.06 1.31
C GLU A 108 -13.35 -25.61 1.51
N LEU A 109 -14.58 -25.29 1.12
CA LEU A 109 -15.20 -24.00 1.42
C LEU A 109 -15.44 -23.87 2.94
N GLY A 110 -15.27 -22.66 3.46
CA GLY A 110 -15.39 -22.39 4.89
C GLY A 110 -14.18 -22.83 5.72
N GLN A 111 -13.20 -23.53 5.13
CA GLN A 111 -11.93 -23.87 5.80
C GLN A 111 -11.31 -22.62 6.40
N LYS A 112 -10.93 -22.70 7.68
CA LYS A 112 -10.23 -21.61 8.36
C LYS A 112 -8.78 -21.57 7.92
N VAL A 113 -8.27 -20.36 7.73
CA VAL A 113 -6.86 -20.10 7.44
C VAL A 113 -6.29 -19.15 8.49
N VAL A 114 -5.00 -19.30 8.76
CA VAL A 114 -4.26 -18.37 9.61
C VAL A 114 -3.38 -17.47 8.76
N ARG A 115 -3.12 -16.25 9.23
CA ARG A 115 -2.19 -15.31 8.56
C ARG A 115 -0.83 -15.98 8.37
N GLY A 116 -0.28 -15.87 7.17
CA GLY A 116 0.98 -16.51 6.80
C GLY A 116 0.89 -18.00 6.47
N GLN A 117 -0.28 -18.63 6.53
CA GLN A 117 -0.49 -19.98 6.04
C GLN A 117 -0.31 -20.02 4.53
N GLN A 118 0.47 -20.97 4.02
CA GLN A 118 0.55 -21.21 2.58
C GLN A 118 -0.79 -21.71 2.06
N ILE A 119 -1.30 -21.08 1.00
CA ILE A 119 -2.59 -21.39 0.38
C ILE A 119 -2.46 -21.82 -1.07
N GLY A 120 -1.27 -21.68 -1.67
CA GLY A 120 -0.99 -22.05 -3.04
C GLY A 120 0.42 -21.70 -3.44
N THR A 121 0.66 -21.74 -4.75
CA THR A 121 1.92 -21.34 -5.37
C THR A 121 1.69 -20.46 -6.59
N ILE A 122 2.63 -19.55 -6.88
CA ILE A 122 2.59 -18.67 -8.06
C ILE A 122 2.59 -19.53 -9.33
N GLY A 123 1.71 -19.18 -10.25
CA GLY A 123 1.60 -19.81 -11.56
C GLY A 123 1.63 -18.80 -12.69
N LYS A 124 1.01 -19.18 -13.80
CA LYS A 124 1.03 -18.44 -15.08
C LYS A 124 -0.38 -18.24 -15.67
N GLY A 125 -1.41 -18.34 -14.83
CA GLY A 125 -2.81 -18.23 -15.25
C GLY A 125 -3.31 -19.46 -16.00
N GLU A 126 -4.26 -19.24 -16.88
CA GLU A 126 -4.93 -20.30 -17.63
C GLU A 126 -3.95 -21.05 -18.57
N LYS A 127 -4.05 -22.39 -18.59
CA LYS A 127 -3.37 -23.26 -19.55
C LYS A 127 -4.34 -23.65 -20.66
N THR A 128 -3.96 -23.37 -21.92
CA THR A 128 -4.73 -23.70 -23.13
C THR A 128 -3.84 -24.43 -24.14
N ALA A 129 -4.42 -24.89 -25.25
CA ALA A 129 -3.65 -25.46 -26.34
C ALA A 129 -2.65 -24.47 -26.96
N GLU A 130 -3.00 -23.17 -26.95
CA GLU A 130 -2.13 -22.07 -27.45
C GLU A 130 -1.09 -21.67 -26.39
N HIS A 131 -1.41 -21.83 -25.11
CA HIS A 131 -0.56 -21.47 -23.97
C HIS A 131 -0.42 -22.64 -23.00
N PRO A 132 0.25 -23.75 -23.40
CA PRO A 132 0.30 -24.99 -22.59
C PRO A 132 1.06 -24.81 -21.27
N GLN A 133 1.92 -23.82 -21.15
CA GLN A 133 2.65 -23.49 -19.92
C GLN A 133 1.98 -22.41 -19.06
N GLY A 134 0.87 -21.86 -19.56
CA GLY A 134 0.15 -20.74 -18.96
C GLY A 134 0.17 -19.48 -19.84
N ARG A 135 -0.81 -18.63 -19.65
CA ARG A 135 -1.06 -17.45 -20.51
C ARG A 135 -0.11 -16.29 -20.25
N TRP A 136 0.40 -16.18 -19.02
CA TRP A 136 1.20 -15.05 -18.56
C TRP A 136 2.64 -15.49 -18.22
N LEU A 137 3.55 -14.54 -18.01
CA LEU A 137 4.73 -14.78 -17.19
C LEU A 137 4.29 -15.04 -15.75
N ALA A 138 5.10 -15.77 -14.99
CA ALA A 138 4.78 -16.06 -13.60
C ALA A 138 4.61 -14.78 -12.80
N HIS A 139 3.51 -14.66 -12.08
CA HIS A 139 3.23 -13.58 -11.14
C HIS A 139 2.01 -13.93 -10.28
N LEU A 140 1.84 -13.23 -9.18
CA LEU A 140 0.62 -13.25 -8.40
C LEU A 140 -0.22 -12.01 -8.71
N HIS A 141 -1.42 -12.18 -9.30
CA HIS A 141 -2.44 -11.14 -9.28
C HIS A 141 -3.17 -11.17 -7.94
N PHE A 142 -3.12 -10.06 -7.21
CA PHE A 142 -3.63 -9.96 -5.84
C PHE A 142 -4.59 -8.79 -5.67
N GLU A 143 -5.75 -9.04 -5.04
CA GLU A 143 -6.79 -8.05 -4.80
C GLU A 143 -7.21 -8.01 -3.33
N ILE A 144 -7.64 -6.84 -2.85
CA ILE A 144 -8.43 -6.67 -1.63
C ILE A 144 -9.78 -6.08 -2.01
N ARG A 145 -10.86 -6.81 -1.75
CA ARG A 145 -12.23 -6.47 -2.15
C ARG A 145 -13.05 -5.94 -0.98
N ARG A 146 -13.90 -4.96 -1.25
CA ARG A 146 -14.83 -4.35 -0.28
C ARG A 146 -16.09 -5.19 -0.07
N SER A 147 -16.41 -6.08 -1.00
CA SER A 147 -17.57 -6.97 -0.96
C SER A 147 -17.23 -8.33 -1.57
N GLN A 148 -18.02 -9.33 -1.26
CA GLN A 148 -17.91 -10.63 -1.90
C GLN A 148 -18.41 -10.51 -3.35
N LEU A 149 -17.48 -10.63 -4.29
CA LEU A 149 -17.72 -10.73 -5.71
C LEU A 149 -17.27 -12.13 -6.17
N PRO A 150 -17.91 -12.74 -7.21
CA PRO A 150 -17.43 -13.97 -7.81
C PRO A 150 -15.93 -13.88 -8.16
N CYS A 151 -15.19 -14.98 -8.05
CA CYS A 151 -13.75 -15.02 -8.30
C CYS A 151 -13.35 -14.49 -9.68
N ASP A 152 -14.16 -14.78 -10.70
CA ASP A 152 -13.92 -14.36 -12.09
C ASP A 152 -14.51 -12.98 -12.45
N THR A 153 -14.92 -12.19 -11.45
CA THR A 153 -15.45 -10.84 -11.69
C THR A 153 -14.43 -9.98 -12.43
N TRP A 154 -14.78 -9.54 -13.64
CA TRP A 154 -13.95 -8.68 -14.46
C TRP A 154 -14.80 -7.66 -15.23
N THR A 155 -15.29 -8.04 -16.42
CA THR A 155 -16.13 -7.16 -17.22
C THR A 155 -17.59 -7.20 -16.82
N PRO A 156 -18.37 -6.12 -16.90
CA PRO A 156 -17.99 -4.78 -17.41
C PRO A 156 -17.35 -3.84 -16.38
N LEU A 157 -17.18 -4.29 -15.13
CA LEU A 157 -16.72 -3.47 -14.00
C LEU A 157 -15.40 -2.75 -14.29
N VAL A 158 -14.45 -3.47 -14.89
CA VAL A 158 -13.08 -2.97 -15.15
C VAL A 158 -13.00 -1.86 -16.20
N TYR A 159 -14.05 -1.60 -16.99
CA TYR A 159 -14.09 -0.48 -17.90
C TYR A 159 -14.36 0.86 -17.21
N ASN A 160 -14.80 0.83 -15.97
CA ASN A 160 -15.13 2.03 -15.20
C ASN A 160 -14.22 2.16 -13.96
N ARG A 161 -13.30 3.13 -14.00
CA ARG A 161 -12.37 3.41 -12.90
C ARG A 161 -13.11 3.62 -11.56
N GLY A 162 -14.24 4.32 -11.57
CA GLY A 162 -15.04 4.56 -10.36
C GLY A 162 -15.59 3.27 -9.77
N GLN A 163 -16.01 2.32 -10.62
CA GLN A 163 -16.47 1.01 -10.17
C GLN A 163 -15.34 0.19 -9.55
N VAL A 164 -14.13 0.21 -10.14
CA VAL A 164 -12.98 -0.45 -9.54
C VAL A 164 -12.69 0.13 -8.16
N LEU A 165 -12.60 1.45 -8.02
CA LEU A 165 -12.33 2.10 -6.74
C LEU A 165 -13.45 1.89 -5.70
N ALA A 166 -14.70 1.72 -6.14
CA ALA A 166 -15.83 1.44 -5.25
C ALA A 166 -15.84 0.00 -4.71
N ASN A 167 -15.27 -0.97 -5.44
CA ASN A 167 -15.32 -2.39 -5.10
C ASN A 167 -14.02 -2.95 -4.56
N TYR A 168 -12.88 -2.28 -4.78
CA TYR A 168 -11.56 -2.76 -4.40
C TYR A 168 -10.79 -1.71 -3.59
N TYR A 169 -9.92 -2.17 -2.71
CA TYR A 169 -8.87 -1.38 -2.07
C TYR A 169 -7.57 -1.51 -2.86
N SER A 170 -6.70 -0.51 -2.84
CA SER A 170 -5.30 -0.68 -3.23
C SER A 170 -4.62 -1.63 -2.24
N PRO A 171 -4.12 -2.81 -2.68
CA PRO A 171 -3.68 -3.85 -1.75
C PRO A 171 -2.54 -3.45 -0.82
N THR A 172 -1.41 -2.98 -1.36
CA THR A 172 -0.25 -2.59 -0.56
C THR A 172 -0.57 -1.49 0.47
N PRO A 173 -1.24 -0.37 0.11
CA PRO A 173 -1.70 0.62 1.09
C PRO A 173 -2.60 0.02 2.17
N PHE A 174 -3.56 -0.83 1.78
CA PHE A 174 -4.46 -1.49 2.72
C PHE A 174 -3.70 -2.39 3.70
N ILE A 175 -2.78 -3.23 3.22
CA ILE A 175 -1.96 -4.10 4.06
C ILE A 175 -1.15 -3.26 5.04
N ASN A 176 -0.46 -2.22 4.56
CA ASN A 176 0.38 -1.37 5.41
C ASN A 176 -0.41 -0.63 6.49
N GLU A 177 -1.65 -0.23 6.18
CA GLU A 177 -2.56 0.38 7.17
C GLU A 177 -3.01 -0.64 8.23
N HIS A 178 -3.11 -1.93 7.86
CA HIS A 178 -3.63 -3.01 8.71
C HIS A 178 -2.54 -3.98 9.19
N ARG A 179 -1.26 -3.67 8.99
CA ARG A 179 -0.18 -4.54 9.51
C ARG A 179 -0.21 -4.59 11.04
N PRO A 180 0.09 -5.76 11.64
CA PRO A 180 0.29 -5.85 13.08
C PRO A 180 1.60 -5.15 13.43
N HIS A 181 1.52 -3.91 13.86
CA HIS A 181 2.70 -3.19 14.35
C HIS A 181 3.09 -3.62 15.76
N ASP A 182 2.15 -4.17 16.50
CA ASP A 182 2.29 -4.83 17.80
C ASP A 182 0.89 -5.35 18.19
N ILE A 183 0.76 -6.61 18.55
CA ILE A 183 -0.54 -7.21 18.93
C ILE A 183 -1.16 -6.46 20.12
N ALA A 184 -0.33 -5.93 21.04
CA ALA A 184 -0.78 -5.11 22.16
C ALA A 184 -1.39 -3.78 21.72
N ARG A 185 -0.92 -3.19 20.61
CA ARG A 185 -1.46 -1.94 20.05
C ARG A 185 -2.76 -2.14 19.28
N TRP A 186 -2.96 -3.29 18.62
CA TRP A 186 -4.20 -3.58 17.90
C TRP A 186 -5.43 -3.68 18.80
N ALA A 187 -5.26 -4.19 20.02
CA ALA A 187 -6.33 -4.30 21.00
C ALA A 187 -6.72 -2.96 21.66
N GLY A 188 -5.89 -1.92 21.53
CA GLY A 188 -6.05 -0.65 22.24
C GLY A 188 -6.13 0.62 21.38
N ILE A 189 -5.85 0.54 20.07
CA ILE A 189 -5.94 1.73 19.20
C ILE A 189 -7.40 2.01 18.89
N ASP A 190 -7.93 3.04 19.54
CA ASP A 190 -9.15 3.68 19.11
C ASP A 190 -8.88 4.36 17.75
N ARG A 191 -9.35 3.75 16.64
CA ARG A 191 -9.20 4.31 15.28
C ARG A 191 -9.73 5.75 15.15
N ARG A 192 -10.63 6.17 16.05
CA ARG A 192 -11.10 7.56 16.12
C ARG A 192 -10.01 8.55 16.49
N LEU A 193 -8.86 8.08 16.96
CA LEU A 193 -7.70 8.91 17.34
C LEU A 193 -6.56 8.89 16.31
N GLN A 194 -6.80 8.39 15.11
CA GLN A 194 -5.90 8.51 13.97
C GLN A 194 -6.30 9.71 13.12
N VAL A 195 -5.34 10.54 12.75
CA VAL A 195 -5.53 11.68 11.85
C VAL A 195 -4.55 11.57 10.68
N ILE A 196 -5.06 11.54 9.45
CA ILE A 196 -4.25 11.50 8.23
C ILE A 196 -4.52 12.77 7.42
N VAL A 197 -3.45 13.51 7.13
CA VAL A 197 -3.49 14.67 6.24
C VAL A 197 -2.78 14.31 4.94
N ASP A 198 -3.54 14.26 3.84
CA ASP A 198 -3.06 13.90 2.52
C ASP A 198 -2.67 15.15 1.72
N SER A 199 -1.65 15.04 0.87
CA SER A 199 -1.19 16.13 0.00
C SER A 199 -2.16 16.49 -1.14
N GLN A 200 -3.04 15.57 -1.53
CA GLN A 200 -3.96 15.71 -2.65
C GLN A 200 -5.44 15.69 -2.26
N ARG A 201 -5.76 15.17 -1.09
CA ARG A 201 -7.13 15.09 -0.58
C ARG A 201 -7.27 15.97 0.66
N THR A 202 -8.07 17.00 0.55
CA THR A 202 -8.37 17.90 1.67
C THR A 202 -9.60 17.40 2.42
N ASP A 203 -9.41 16.45 3.33
CA ASP A 203 -10.36 16.29 4.41
C ASP A 203 -10.08 17.37 5.45
N ARG A 204 -10.91 18.43 5.44
CA ARG A 204 -10.77 19.57 6.37
C ARG A 204 -10.97 19.16 7.83
N GLN A 205 -11.61 18.03 8.10
CA GLN A 205 -11.77 17.48 9.44
C GLN A 205 -10.48 16.82 9.93
N ALA A 206 -9.67 16.28 9.02
CA ALA A 206 -8.37 15.69 9.34
C ALA A 206 -7.25 16.73 9.50
N GLY A 207 -7.39 17.91 8.88
CA GLY A 207 -6.38 18.96 8.96
C GLY A 207 -6.21 19.75 7.67
N THR A 208 -5.05 20.40 7.53
CA THR A 208 -4.74 21.21 6.34
C THR A 208 -3.37 20.86 5.77
N PHE A 209 -3.31 20.81 4.44
CA PHE A 209 -2.07 20.75 3.68
C PHE A 209 -1.77 22.11 3.06
N ARG A 210 -0.51 22.53 3.12
CA ARG A 210 -0.01 23.77 2.50
C ARG A 210 1.28 23.46 1.77
N LYS A 211 1.52 24.14 0.66
CA LYS A 211 2.77 24.01 -0.12
C LYS A 211 3.21 25.36 -0.67
N ALA A 212 4.47 25.47 -1.07
CA ALA A 212 4.99 26.62 -1.77
C ALA A 212 4.15 26.93 -3.03
N GLN A 213 3.88 28.21 -3.26
CA GLN A 213 3.13 28.71 -4.42
C GLN A 213 4.10 29.02 -5.57
N VAL A 214 4.81 28.00 -6.03
CA VAL A 214 5.80 28.08 -7.12
C VAL A 214 5.50 27.02 -8.16
N ASP A 215 6.01 27.22 -9.37
CA ASP A 215 6.00 26.19 -10.40
C ASP A 215 6.89 25.01 -9.99
N HIS A 216 6.87 23.93 -10.76
CA HIS A 216 7.67 22.73 -10.51
C HIS A 216 7.12 21.76 -9.45
N TRP A 217 5.81 21.78 -9.23
CA TRP A 217 5.09 20.68 -8.59
C TRP A 217 4.55 19.72 -9.64
N TYR A 218 4.81 18.44 -9.44
CA TYR A 218 4.36 17.36 -10.33
C TYR A 218 3.42 16.44 -9.58
N ASN A 219 2.42 15.93 -10.30
CA ASN A 219 1.49 14.92 -9.80
C ASN A 219 1.86 13.54 -10.35
N THR A 220 1.60 12.50 -9.56
CA THR A 220 1.66 11.13 -10.02
C THR A 220 0.43 10.35 -9.52
N PRO A 221 -0.05 9.34 -10.26
CA PRO A 221 -1.13 8.46 -9.80
C PRO A 221 -0.68 7.43 -8.76
N TYR A 222 0.55 7.50 -8.31
CA TYR A 222 1.12 6.70 -7.23
C TYR A 222 1.06 7.48 -5.92
N GLY A 223 1.16 6.77 -4.77
CA GLY A 223 1.09 7.37 -3.45
C GLY A 223 -0.12 6.90 -2.66
N TYR A 224 -0.29 7.46 -1.47
CA TYR A 224 -1.41 7.13 -0.58
C TYR A 224 -2.74 7.38 -1.29
N GLN A 225 -3.58 6.36 -1.33
CA GLN A 225 -4.87 6.40 -2.06
C GLN A 225 -4.77 6.80 -3.54
N GLY A 226 -3.62 6.55 -4.18
CA GLY A 226 -3.44 6.66 -5.62
C GLY A 226 -3.15 8.07 -6.13
N SER A 227 -2.57 8.95 -5.32
CA SER A 227 -2.08 10.25 -5.79
C SER A 227 -1.11 10.89 -4.81
N MET A 228 -0.09 11.57 -5.32
CA MET A 228 0.81 12.41 -4.52
C MET A 228 1.44 13.54 -5.34
N LEU A 229 2.08 14.47 -4.63
CA LEU A 229 2.95 15.50 -5.20
C LEU A 229 4.42 15.08 -5.12
N TRP A 230 5.22 15.53 -6.08
CA TRP A 230 6.68 15.43 -6.00
C TRP A 230 7.36 16.61 -6.68
N THR A 231 8.62 16.84 -6.38
CA THR A 231 9.48 17.81 -7.04
C THR A 231 10.91 17.28 -7.14
N TYR A 232 11.77 17.97 -7.91
CA TYR A 232 13.18 17.65 -7.92
C TYR A 232 13.87 18.11 -6.63
N ALA A 233 14.80 17.29 -6.14
CA ALA A 233 15.63 17.63 -4.99
C ALA A 233 16.60 18.79 -5.32
N SER A 234 16.78 19.68 -4.35
CA SER A 234 17.79 20.75 -4.36
C SER A 234 18.94 20.42 -3.41
N ALA A 235 20.15 20.82 -3.76
CA ALA A 235 21.31 20.65 -2.87
C ALA A 235 21.34 21.72 -1.75
N GLU A 236 20.99 22.97 -2.06
CA GLU A 236 21.28 24.10 -1.15
C GLU A 236 20.09 25.07 -0.99
N THR A 237 19.34 25.32 -2.05
CA THR A 237 18.33 26.37 -2.07
C THR A 237 16.93 25.77 -2.05
N GLU A 238 16.13 26.18 -1.07
CA GLU A 238 14.72 25.77 -1.00
C GLU A 238 13.90 26.51 -2.05
N ALA A 239 13.23 25.76 -2.92
CA ALA A 239 12.22 26.27 -3.83
C ALA A 239 10.83 25.71 -3.47
N ASN A 240 10.77 24.43 -3.13
CA ASN A 240 9.54 23.74 -2.80
C ASN A 240 9.56 23.21 -1.35
N TRP A 241 8.44 23.44 -0.66
CA TRP A 241 8.20 22.90 0.66
C TRP A 241 6.73 22.60 0.84
N ALA A 242 6.42 21.69 1.74
CA ALA A 242 5.04 21.43 2.17
C ALA A 242 4.93 21.30 3.69
N GLU A 243 3.74 21.61 4.21
CA GLU A 243 3.35 21.46 5.60
C GLU A 243 2.02 20.72 5.72
N TRP A 244 2.00 19.72 6.60
CA TRP A 244 0.81 18.98 7.02
C TRP A 244 0.48 19.40 8.45
N ARG A 245 -0.69 19.97 8.65
CA ARG A 245 -1.18 20.48 9.95
C ARG A 245 -2.38 19.66 10.39
N PRO A 246 -2.22 18.73 11.36
CA PRO A 246 -3.31 17.86 11.76
C PRO A 246 -4.36 18.60 12.62
N ALA A 247 -5.62 18.22 12.47
CA ALA A 247 -6.70 18.61 13.38
C ALA A 247 -6.84 17.57 14.51
N LEU A 248 -5.86 17.53 15.41
CA LEU A 248 -5.84 16.56 16.51
C LEU A 248 -6.98 16.85 17.50
N PRO A 249 -7.78 15.84 17.89
CA PRO A 249 -8.92 16.03 18.78
C PRO A 249 -8.52 16.22 20.24
N THR A 250 -7.36 15.72 20.67
CA THR A 250 -6.88 15.75 22.06
C THR A 250 -5.38 16.02 22.12
N ALA A 251 -4.92 16.57 23.24
CA ALA A 251 -3.49 16.61 23.56
C ALA A 251 -2.99 15.20 23.93
N GLY A 252 -1.68 14.99 23.85
CA GLY A 252 -1.01 13.75 24.28
C GLY A 252 0.15 13.38 23.38
N GLN A 253 0.61 12.13 23.52
CA GLN A 253 1.69 11.56 22.71
C GLN A 253 1.12 11.03 21.39
N TRP A 254 1.73 11.43 20.29
CA TRP A 254 1.31 11.04 18.95
C TRP A 254 2.50 10.49 18.16
N GLU A 255 2.34 9.30 17.62
CA GLU A 255 3.25 8.77 16.62
C GLU A 255 3.02 9.50 15.30
N VAL A 256 4.08 10.04 14.72
CA VAL A 256 4.08 10.70 13.41
C VAL A 256 4.71 9.77 12.39
N SER A 257 3.99 9.47 11.33
CA SER A 257 4.46 8.62 10.22
C SER A 257 4.18 9.30 8.88
N VAL A 258 5.08 9.11 7.91
CA VAL A 258 4.94 9.60 6.53
C VAL A 258 4.77 8.42 5.59
N TYR A 259 3.91 8.55 4.60
CA TYR A 259 3.76 7.56 3.55
C TYR A 259 4.84 7.78 2.49
N ILE A 260 5.59 6.74 2.16
CA ILE A 260 6.62 6.77 1.13
C ILE A 260 6.13 5.93 -0.05
N PRO A 261 5.87 6.54 -1.22
CA PRO A 261 5.40 5.83 -2.40
C PRO A 261 6.53 5.03 -3.06
N GLU A 262 6.18 4.11 -3.92
CA GLU A 262 7.15 3.33 -4.69
C GLU A 262 7.88 4.17 -5.75
N GLN A 263 7.21 5.18 -6.29
CA GLN A 263 7.75 5.99 -7.40
C GLN A 263 7.83 7.46 -7.01
N SER A 264 8.72 8.18 -7.74
CA SER A 264 8.89 9.64 -7.59
C SER A 264 9.30 10.13 -6.19
N ALA A 265 9.96 9.24 -5.41
CA ALA A 265 10.53 9.52 -4.10
C ALA A 265 11.91 8.86 -4.01
N THR A 266 12.89 9.41 -4.76
CA THR A 266 14.19 8.76 -5.00
C THR A 266 15.35 9.36 -4.21
N THR A 267 15.13 10.40 -3.40
CA THR A 267 16.13 10.96 -2.50
C THR A 267 16.46 10.01 -1.34
N ALA A 268 17.73 9.97 -0.95
CA ALA A 268 18.15 9.29 0.28
C ALA A 268 18.18 10.23 1.50
N GLN A 269 17.88 11.52 1.33
CA GLN A 269 18.09 12.56 2.34
C GLN A 269 16.88 13.50 2.47
N ALA A 270 15.65 12.97 2.42
CA ALA A 270 14.45 13.77 2.68
C ALA A 270 14.45 14.27 4.14
N ARG A 271 14.44 15.60 4.34
CA ARG A 271 14.57 16.25 5.65
C ARG A 271 13.20 16.69 6.16
N TYR A 272 12.65 15.91 7.08
CA TYR A 272 11.40 16.23 7.75
C TYR A 272 11.65 17.01 9.04
N THR A 273 10.88 18.07 9.24
CA THR A 273 10.85 18.82 10.51
C THR A 273 9.50 18.60 11.17
N VAL A 274 9.49 17.92 12.32
CA VAL A 274 8.31 17.77 13.17
C VAL A 274 8.30 18.92 14.16
N VAL A 275 7.30 19.79 14.10
CA VAL A 275 7.05 20.84 15.09
C VAL A 275 5.99 20.34 16.05
N HIS A 276 6.29 20.27 17.33
CA HIS A 276 5.46 19.68 18.39
C HIS A 276 5.43 20.58 19.63
N ALA A 277 4.72 20.18 20.67
CA ALA A 277 4.48 21.05 21.84
C ALA A 277 5.78 21.46 22.57
N ASP A 278 6.80 20.59 22.59
CA ASP A 278 8.07 20.84 23.30
C ASP A 278 9.17 21.40 22.38
N GLY A 279 8.84 21.74 21.11
CA GLY A 279 9.81 22.30 20.17
C GLY A 279 9.77 21.69 18.78
N ARG A 280 10.93 21.34 18.23
CA ARG A 280 11.05 20.73 16.91
C ARG A 280 12.07 19.59 16.89
N ALA A 281 11.81 18.61 16.05
CA ALA A 281 12.74 17.52 15.74
C ALA A 281 12.97 17.45 14.23
N GLU A 282 14.21 17.15 13.83
CA GLU A 282 14.58 16.92 12.44
C GLU A 282 14.82 15.42 12.23
N VAL A 283 14.19 14.83 11.21
CA VAL A 283 14.31 13.41 10.86
C VAL A 283 14.65 13.29 9.39
N VAL A 284 15.75 12.61 9.09
CA VAL A 284 16.16 12.32 7.71
C VAL A 284 15.64 10.94 7.31
N VAL A 285 14.93 10.87 6.20
CA VAL A 285 14.38 9.64 5.65
C VAL A 285 14.99 9.35 4.29
N ASN A 286 15.49 8.15 4.11
CA ASN A 286 15.88 7.63 2.80
C ASN A 286 14.61 7.16 2.07
N GLN A 287 13.94 8.06 1.34
CA GLN A 287 12.69 7.74 0.66
C GLN A 287 12.83 6.60 -0.36
N ARG A 288 13.95 6.50 -1.06
CA ARG A 288 14.16 5.44 -2.07
C ARG A 288 14.30 4.02 -1.49
N ALA A 289 14.43 3.90 -0.18
CA ALA A 289 14.53 2.59 0.50
C ALA A 289 13.17 2.01 0.89
N TYR A 290 12.09 2.76 0.69
CA TYR A 290 10.74 2.38 1.08
C TYR A 290 9.79 2.42 -0.11
N HIS A 291 8.76 1.55 -0.09
CA HIS A 291 7.86 1.36 -1.22
C HIS A 291 6.43 1.14 -0.73
N ASN A 292 5.57 2.14 -0.97
CA ASN A 292 4.15 2.10 -0.61
C ASN A 292 3.90 1.76 0.87
N GLU A 293 4.67 2.35 1.78
CA GLU A 293 4.58 2.06 3.20
C GLU A 293 4.66 3.31 4.09
N TRP A 294 4.12 3.18 5.30
CA TRP A 294 4.26 4.20 6.34
C TRP A 294 5.60 4.09 7.04
N ARG A 295 6.36 5.20 7.06
CA ARG A 295 7.62 5.30 7.78
C ARG A 295 7.45 6.18 9.02
N GLN A 296 7.64 5.60 10.20
CA GLN A 296 7.60 6.33 11.46
C GLN A 296 8.77 7.31 11.55
N LEU A 297 8.46 8.56 11.93
CA LEU A 297 9.44 9.60 12.25
C LEU A 297 9.74 9.68 13.74
N GLY A 298 8.80 9.31 14.59
CA GLY A 298 8.93 9.31 16.04
C GLY A 298 7.61 9.49 16.77
N VAL A 299 7.68 9.58 18.09
CA VAL A 299 6.55 9.90 18.98
C VAL A 299 6.81 11.24 19.63
N TYR A 300 5.86 12.16 19.55
CA TYR A 300 6.03 13.53 20.04
C TYR A 300 4.76 14.01 20.75
N PRO A 301 4.89 14.92 21.73
CA PRO A 301 3.73 15.57 22.35
C PRO A 301 3.11 16.59 21.40
N PHE A 302 1.80 16.53 21.22
CA PHE A 302 1.03 17.52 20.49
C PHE A 302 -0.12 18.07 21.32
N THR A 303 -0.49 19.32 21.04
CA THR A 303 -1.68 19.98 21.57
C THR A 303 -2.61 20.34 20.40
N PRO A 304 -3.95 20.21 20.53
CA PRO A 304 -4.89 20.57 19.48
C PRO A 304 -4.64 21.94 18.89
N GLY A 305 -4.61 22.01 17.55
CA GLY A 305 -4.36 23.26 16.80
C GLY A 305 -2.90 23.74 16.78
N GLN A 306 -1.99 23.02 17.42
CA GLN A 306 -0.56 23.34 17.44
C GLN A 306 0.27 22.19 16.84
N GLY A 307 1.38 22.59 16.20
CA GLY A 307 2.31 21.63 15.59
C GLY A 307 1.94 21.28 14.14
N TYR A 308 2.95 20.77 13.45
CA TYR A 308 2.84 20.37 12.05
C TYR A 308 4.07 19.56 11.64
N LEU A 309 3.97 18.85 10.52
CA LEU A 309 5.13 18.29 9.82
C LEU A 309 5.46 19.17 8.61
N ARG A 310 6.76 19.42 8.38
CA ARG A 310 7.27 20.12 7.20
C ARG A 310 8.30 19.25 6.48
N LEU A 311 8.25 19.26 5.14
CA LEU A 311 9.25 18.70 4.26
C LEU A 311 9.70 19.77 3.28
N SER A 312 11.01 19.84 3.03
CA SER A 312 11.65 20.72 2.05
C SER A 312 12.24 19.89 0.91
N ASP A 313 12.38 20.50 -0.27
CA ASP A 313 13.13 19.93 -1.39
C ASP A 313 14.66 19.96 -1.19
N VAL A 314 15.15 20.67 -0.17
CA VAL A 314 16.58 20.73 0.15
C VAL A 314 17.04 19.44 0.82
N THR A 315 17.78 18.63 0.08
CA THR A 315 18.29 17.35 0.55
C THR A 315 19.80 17.37 0.86
N GLY A 316 20.53 18.32 0.30
CA GLY A 316 22.00 18.36 0.36
C GLY A 316 22.68 17.44 -0.67
N GLU A 317 21.91 16.66 -1.42
CA GLU A 317 22.43 15.74 -2.43
C GLU A 317 22.79 16.49 -3.72
N LYS A 318 24.02 16.32 -4.20
CA LYS A 318 24.51 16.97 -5.43
C LYS A 318 24.13 16.23 -6.73
N ARG A 319 23.54 15.02 -6.61
CA ARG A 319 23.10 14.22 -7.76
C ARG A 319 21.85 14.86 -8.38
N ARG A 320 21.90 15.10 -9.70
CA ARG A 320 20.77 15.64 -10.45
C ARG A 320 19.68 14.58 -10.67
N GLY A 321 18.43 15.03 -10.79
CA GLY A 321 17.29 14.17 -11.14
C GLY A 321 16.74 13.34 -9.97
N LEU A 322 17.23 13.56 -8.74
CA LEU A 322 16.58 12.98 -7.56
C LEU A 322 15.24 13.66 -7.30
N MET A 323 14.28 12.91 -6.82
CA MET A 323 12.91 13.36 -6.56
C MET A 323 12.60 13.25 -5.06
N VAL A 324 11.92 14.27 -4.55
CA VAL A 324 11.35 14.28 -3.20
C VAL A 324 9.84 14.07 -3.34
N GLY A 325 9.33 13.03 -2.72
CA GLY A 325 7.90 12.73 -2.65
C GLY A 325 7.23 13.42 -1.46
N PHE A 326 6.07 14.03 -1.71
CA PHE A 326 5.24 14.73 -0.72
C PHE A 326 3.85 14.09 -0.73
N ASP A 327 3.64 13.17 0.20
CA ASP A 327 2.44 12.35 0.22
C ASP A 327 1.62 12.57 1.51
N ALA A 328 1.05 11.54 2.08
CA ALA A 328 0.25 11.62 3.28
C ALA A 328 1.11 11.56 4.56
N VAL A 329 0.61 12.21 5.60
CA VAL A 329 1.17 12.14 6.95
C VAL A 329 0.10 11.66 7.92
N ARG A 330 0.47 10.72 8.77
CA ARG A 330 -0.39 10.13 9.79
C ARG A 330 0.09 10.49 11.18
N TRP A 331 -0.84 10.95 12.01
CA TRP A 331 -0.70 11.05 13.46
C TRP A 331 -1.56 9.99 14.12
N MET A 332 -0.96 9.17 14.96
CA MET A 332 -1.65 8.11 15.69
C MET A 332 -1.40 8.28 17.18
N LYS A 333 -2.47 8.39 17.97
CA LYS A 333 -2.37 8.56 19.42
C LYS A 333 -1.81 7.29 20.06
N VAL A 334 -0.86 7.44 21.00
CA VAL A 334 -0.15 6.32 21.65
C VAL A 334 -0.37 6.25 23.17
N ASP A 335 -1.10 7.21 23.73
CA ASP A 335 -1.45 7.27 25.17
C ASP A 335 -2.97 7.35 25.40
#